data_46b4a9cb6a144c6cadce6a863bfbf9c1
#
_entry.id   46b4a9cb6a144c6cadce6a863bfbf9c1
#
_cell.length_a   1.000
_cell.length_b   1.000
_cell.length_c   1.000
_cell.angle_alpha   90.00
_cell.angle_beta   90.00
_cell.angle_gamma   90.00
#
_symmetry.space_group_name_H-M   'P 1'
#
loop_
_entity.id
_entity.type
_entity.pdbx_description
1 polymer ?
#
loop_
_entity_poly.entity_id
_entity_poly.type
_entity_poly.pdbx_seq_one_letter_code
_entity_poly.pdbx_strand_id
1 'polypeptide(L)'
;MFSTERVPLVRVKPPGPESRRLMERERRVLAHGAYGDWDKRFFIAARAQGSLIEDVDGNRYIDFGAGWGTNNVGNCHPEVVAAVEASLREQGVACWTSAANSWQRIELAERLLEVCPRRIERVVFLTTGTEADEAALRIMRRASGRPIVLTFYGQYHGLSYTGQAVGTLHSEMRGDVMPFVSGYVYAPYPNVYRSPLVSRSGGGVGRATIEYIEDVLLAHEVPPELVAGVMVEPVIGEGGILVPPDDFLPGLRELCDRHGWYLCIDEVLSGFGRCGKMWAYEHWPVEPDLIVIGKGISGGLMPIAAVAARGDITERADAYVASTYSGHPAACMAGLKTLQILQRDALFDHATRLGAKALSRLGEMKAKYPAIGDVRGKGLWLAVEFVKDRATKEKDHAFAAEVNRLCLENGLYLVHDSISWFVRIQPPVNIPASLFEQGLDILEDAIRVASGG
;
A
#
# COMPACT_ATOMS: atom_id res chain seq x y z
N MET A 1 -22.92 7.43 16.92
CA MET A 1 -22.46 8.19 15.75
C MET A 1 -21.58 9.32 16.21
N PHE A 2 -20.51 9.60 15.48
CA PHE A 2 -19.76 10.84 15.68
C PHE A 2 -20.71 12.02 15.40
N SER A 3 -20.74 13.01 16.33
CA SER A 3 -21.28 14.31 15.96
C SER A 3 -20.32 14.93 14.96
N THR A 4 -20.79 15.19 13.72
CA THR A 4 -20.00 15.82 12.65
C THR A 4 -19.88 17.34 12.85
N GLU A 5 -20.43 17.91 13.93
CA GLU A 5 -20.63 19.34 14.10
C GLU A 5 -19.35 20.18 14.32
N ARG A 6 -18.21 19.59 14.52
CA ARG A 6 -16.91 20.30 14.50
C ARG A 6 -15.80 19.32 14.16
N VAL A 7 -15.37 19.30 12.92
CA VAL A 7 -14.18 18.56 12.48
C VAL A 7 -13.42 19.47 11.51
N PRO A 8 -12.09 19.63 11.68
CA PRO A 8 -11.28 19.09 12.79
C PRO A 8 -11.57 19.78 14.12
N LEU A 9 -11.23 19.12 15.24
CA LEU A 9 -11.33 19.68 16.58
C LEU A 9 -10.15 19.24 17.43
N VAL A 10 -9.22 20.13 17.69
CA VAL A 10 -8.10 19.90 18.61
C VAL A 10 -8.35 20.67 19.90
N ARG A 11 -8.66 19.93 20.96
CA ARG A 11 -8.94 20.50 22.31
C ARG A 11 -7.67 20.67 23.12
N VAL A 12 -6.76 19.73 22.97
CA VAL A 12 -5.47 19.74 23.64
C VAL A 12 -4.39 19.34 22.64
N LYS A 13 -3.20 19.91 22.81
CA LYS A 13 -2.07 19.60 21.94
C LYS A 13 -1.75 18.09 22.01
N PRO A 14 -1.76 17.35 20.87
CA PRO A 14 -1.41 15.94 20.86
C PRO A 14 0.10 15.71 21.09
N PRO A 15 0.48 14.63 21.81
CA PRO A 15 -0.38 13.74 22.59
C PRO A 15 -0.90 14.44 23.84
N GLY A 16 -2.22 14.32 24.10
CA GLY A 16 -2.86 14.87 25.30
C GLY A 16 -2.53 14.08 26.58
N PRO A 17 -3.06 14.50 27.74
CA PRO A 17 -2.73 13.88 29.03
C PRO A 17 -3.09 12.39 29.12
N GLU A 18 -4.28 12.02 28.61
CA GLU A 18 -4.75 10.63 28.64
C GLU A 18 -3.97 9.75 27.67
N SER A 19 -3.67 10.26 26.47
CA SER A 19 -2.78 9.59 25.52
C SER A 19 -1.41 9.30 26.16
N ARG A 20 -0.79 10.29 26.80
CA ARG A 20 0.50 10.11 27.51
C ARG A 20 0.42 9.04 28.60
N ARG A 21 -0.65 9.07 29.42
CA ARG A 21 -0.87 8.07 30.48
C ARG A 21 -1.00 6.65 29.91
N LEU A 22 -1.70 6.49 28.78
CA LEU A 22 -1.83 5.18 28.13
C LEU A 22 -0.53 4.74 27.43
N MET A 23 0.23 5.64 26.84
CA MET A 23 1.55 5.36 26.27
C MET A 23 2.55 4.88 27.34
N GLU A 24 2.50 5.43 28.57
CA GLU A 24 3.31 4.92 29.67
C GLU A 24 2.91 3.47 30.07
N ARG A 25 1.61 3.15 30.03
CA ARG A 25 1.15 1.77 30.27
C ARG A 25 1.59 0.84 29.15
N GLU A 26 1.48 1.29 27.89
CA GLU A 26 1.94 0.55 26.72
C GLU A 26 3.41 0.15 26.84
N ARG A 27 4.29 1.08 27.23
CA ARG A 27 5.73 0.82 27.44
C ARG A 27 6.04 -0.28 28.45
N ARG A 28 5.11 -0.56 29.37
CA ARG A 28 5.30 -1.60 30.40
C ARG A 28 4.90 -3.00 29.92
N VAL A 29 4.05 -3.12 28.91
CA VAL A 29 3.41 -4.38 28.53
C VAL A 29 3.66 -4.81 27.09
N LEU A 30 4.01 -3.90 26.20
CA LEU A 30 4.33 -4.20 24.82
C LEU A 30 5.84 -4.21 24.60
N ALA A 31 6.31 -5.05 23.69
CA ALA A 31 7.73 -5.13 23.37
C ALA A 31 8.21 -3.83 22.71
N HIS A 32 9.37 -3.32 23.16
CA HIS A 32 9.99 -2.15 22.55
C HIS A 32 10.32 -2.41 21.08
N GLY A 33 10.04 -1.44 20.23
CA GLY A 33 10.31 -1.52 18.79
C GLY A 33 9.30 -2.33 17.98
N ALA A 34 8.50 -3.21 18.60
CA ALA A 34 7.56 -4.08 17.87
C ALA A 34 6.52 -3.31 17.04
N TYR A 35 6.14 -2.13 17.49
CA TYR A 35 5.14 -1.26 16.85
C TYR A 35 5.71 0.12 16.51
N GLY A 36 7.01 0.20 16.25
CA GLY A 36 7.72 1.44 15.94
C GLY A 36 8.25 2.19 17.17
N ASP A 37 8.73 3.40 16.96
CA ASP A 37 9.31 4.26 17.99
C ASP A 37 8.21 4.87 18.88
N TRP A 38 8.23 4.55 20.16
CA TRP A 38 7.23 5.02 21.10
C TRP A 38 7.31 6.51 21.39
N ASP A 39 8.47 7.11 21.25
CA ASP A 39 8.66 8.55 21.49
C ASP A 39 8.09 9.40 20.34
N LYS A 40 7.78 8.77 19.21
CA LYS A 40 7.17 9.39 18.03
C LYS A 40 5.67 9.11 17.90
N ARG A 41 5.02 8.57 18.91
CA ARG A 41 3.57 8.37 18.89
C ARG A 41 2.83 9.68 19.04
N PHE A 42 1.79 9.86 18.23
CA PHE A 42 1.05 11.11 18.15
C PHE A 42 -0.14 11.16 19.11
N PHE A 43 -0.85 10.07 19.27
CA PHE A 43 -2.04 9.93 20.12
C PHE A 43 -2.42 8.46 20.31
N ILE A 44 -3.34 8.20 21.23
CA ILE A 44 -4.01 6.90 21.37
C ILE A 44 -5.43 7.07 20.82
N ALA A 45 -5.77 6.32 19.76
CA ALA A 45 -7.10 6.36 19.17
C ALA A 45 -8.15 5.76 20.12
N ALA A 46 -9.29 6.43 20.26
CA ALA A 46 -10.44 5.94 21.00
C ALA A 46 -11.45 5.28 20.06
N ARG A 47 -11.70 5.92 18.92
CA ARG A 47 -12.65 5.43 17.92
C ARG A 47 -12.39 6.09 16.57
N ALA A 48 -12.88 5.45 15.49
CA ALA A 48 -12.83 6.00 14.15
C ALA A 48 -14.11 5.66 13.38
N GLN A 49 -14.53 6.54 12.48
CA GLN A 49 -15.69 6.32 11.61
C GLN A 49 -15.56 7.11 10.32
N GLY A 50 -15.76 6.47 9.17
CA GLY A 50 -15.59 7.13 7.87
C GLY A 50 -14.17 7.69 7.72
N SER A 51 -14.06 8.98 7.46
CA SER A 51 -12.78 9.68 7.32
C SER A 51 -12.37 10.46 8.57
N LEU A 52 -12.80 10.02 9.75
CA LEU A 52 -12.53 10.70 11.03
C LEU A 52 -11.96 9.75 12.07
N ILE A 53 -11.01 10.26 12.86
CA ILE A 53 -10.45 9.59 14.03
C ILE A 53 -10.67 10.49 15.26
N GLU A 54 -11.05 9.90 16.39
CA GLU A 54 -11.08 10.58 17.69
C GLU A 54 -10.10 9.90 18.63
N ASP A 55 -9.24 10.69 19.28
CA ASP A 55 -8.33 10.18 20.30
C ASP A 55 -8.98 10.13 21.70
N VAL A 56 -8.26 9.52 22.64
CA VAL A 56 -8.73 9.37 24.04
C VAL A 56 -8.81 10.70 24.80
N ASP A 57 -8.21 11.75 24.29
CA ASP A 57 -8.24 13.10 24.83
C ASP A 57 -9.39 13.95 24.23
N GLY A 58 -10.14 13.37 23.27
CA GLY A 58 -11.30 14.00 22.63
C GLY A 58 -10.96 14.92 21.47
N ASN A 59 -9.72 14.90 20.97
CA ASN A 59 -9.37 15.51 19.70
C ASN A 59 -9.95 14.73 18.52
N ARG A 60 -10.33 15.43 17.46
CA ARG A 60 -10.86 14.84 16.23
C ARG A 60 -10.05 15.26 15.04
N TYR A 61 -9.64 14.29 14.26
CA TYR A 61 -8.77 14.46 13.10
C TYR A 61 -9.46 14.03 11.83
N ILE A 62 -9.20 14.75 10.74
CA ILE A 62 -9.44 14.27 9.38
C ILE A 62 -8.41 13.18 9.10
N ASP A 63 -8.84 12.00 8.66
CA ASP A 63 -7.98 10.85 8.43
C ASP A 63 -7.45 10.84 6.99
N PHE A 64 -6.18 11.22 6.81
CA PHE A 64 -5.45 11.03 5.55
C PHE A 64 -4.49 9.83 5.61
N GLY A 65 -4.67 8.94 6.58
CA GLY A 65 -3.88 7.72 6.74
C GLY A 65 -4.61 6.44 6.37
N ALA A 66 -5.94 6.42 6.55
CA ALA A 66 -6.80 5.27 6.30
C ALA A 66 -6.25 3.94 6.85
N GLY A 67 -5.67 3.96 8.07
CA GLY A 67 -5.08 2.75 8.67
C GLY A 67 -3.97 2.13 7.82
N TRP A 68 -3.02 2.93 7.32
CA TRP A 68 -2.01 2.51 6.34
C TRP A 68 -2.61 1.98 5.03
N GLY A 69 -3.71 2.60 4.57
CA GLY A 69 -4.38 2.23 3.33
C GLY A 69 -5.24 0.97 3.41
N THR A 70 -5.65 0.57 4.62
CA THR A 70 -6.58 -0.57 4.81
C THR A 70 -8.04 -0.16 4.73
N ASN A 71 -8.38 1.07 5.16
CA ASN A 71 -9.75 1.53 5.34
C ASN A 71 -10.29 2.23 4.07
N ASN A 72 -10.23 1.56 2.92
CA ASN A 72 -10.60 2.16 1.64
C ASN A 72 -12.05 2.65 1.60
N VAL A 73 -12.98 1.92 2.23
CA VAL A 73 -14.39 2.33 2.33
C VAL A 73 -14.72 3.14 3.58
N GLY A 74 -13.70 3.63 4.28
CA GLY A 74 -13.83 4.39 5.52
C GLY A 74 -13.75 3.53 6.78
N ASN A 75 -13.30 4.15 7.87
CA ASN A 75 -13.21 3.49 9.17
C ASN A 75 -14.60 2.99 9.60
N CYS A 76 -14.68 1.74 10.07
CA CYS A 76 -15.90 1.12 10.61
C CYS A 76 -17.13 1.34 9.73
N HIS A 77 -17.02 1.06 8.42
CA HIS A 77 -18.15 1.22 7.51
C HIS A 77 -19.35 0.38 7.99
N PRO A 78 -20.54 0.97 8.20
CA PRO A 78 -21.63 0.29 8.90
C PRO A 78 -22.10 -1.00 8.20
N GLU A 79 -22.14 -1.04 6.88
CA GLU A 79 -22.50 -2.25 6.15
C GLU A 79 -21.44 -3.36 6.25
N VAL A 80 -20.15 -3.01 6.32
CA VAL A 80 -19.07 -3.99 6.50
C VAL A 80 -19.12 -4.54 7.92
N VAL A 81 -19.32 -3.66 8.93
CA VAL A 81 -19.51 -4.07 10.34
C VAL A 81 -20.69 -5.02 10.46
N ALA A 82 -21.86 -4.66 9.90
CA ALA A 82 -23.06 -5.51 9.96
C ALA A 82 -22.85 -6.89 9.30
N ALA A 83 -22.14 -6.95 8.16
CA ALA A 83 -21.84 -8.20 7.50
C ALA A 83 -20.91 -9.12 8.34
N VAL A 84 -19.90 -8.54 8.99
CA VAL A 84 -19.02 -9.27 9.92
C VAL A 84 -19.80 -9.76 11.14
N GLU A 85 -20.61 -8.90 11.77
CA GLU A 85 -21.45 -9.26 12.91
C GLU A 85 -22.42 -10.39 12.60
N ALA A 86 -23.10 -10.33 11.46
CA ALA A 86 -23.99 -11.40 11.00
C ALA A 86 -23.24 -12.72 10.82
N SER A 87 -22.07 -12.69 10.17
CA SER A 87 -21.25 -13.88 10.01
C SER A 87 -20.85 -14.52 11.33
N LEU A 88 -20.46 -13.72 12.31
CA LEU A 88 -20.04 -14.22 13.62
C LEU A 88 -21.21 -14.77 14.46
N ARG A 89 -22.40 -14.19 14.35
CA ARG A 89 -23.58 -14.59 15.15
C ARG A 89 -24.36 -15.74 14.55
N GLU A 90 -24.56 -15.73 13.23
CA GLU A 90 -25.52 -16.63 12.58
C GLU A 90 -24.87 -17.83 11.93
N GLN A 91 -23.62 -17.71 11.49
CA GLN A 91 -22.97 -18.74 10.71
C GLN A 91 -22.01 -19.60 11.52
N GLY A 92 -21.48 -19.08 12.64
CA GLY A 92 -20.74 -19.84 13.65
C GLY A 92 -19.59 -20.74 13.12
N VAL A 93 -19.17 -20.51 11.86
CA VAL A 93 -18.21 -21.39 11.20
C VAL A 93 -16.80 -20.98 11.59
N ALA A 94 -16.13 -21.91 12.26
CA ALA A 94 -14.71 -21.77 12.54
C ALA A 94 -13.87 -21.85 11.26
N CYS A 95 -12.56 -21.57 11.39
CA CYS A 95 -11.63 -21.77 10.29
C CYS A 95 -11.43 -23.25 9.98
N TRP A 96 -11.80 -23.64 8.76
CA TRP A 96 -11.61 -24.97 8.25
C TRP A 96 -10.78 -24.87 6.96
N THR A 97 -9.58 -25.41 6.96
CA THR A 97 -8.68 -25.28 5.82
C THR A 97 -8.58 -26.54 4.97
N SER A 98 -8.63 -27.71 5.59
CA SER A 98 -8.40 -28.99 4.89
C SER A 98 -9.60 -29.94 4.88
N ALA A 99 -10.41 -29.97 5.95
CA ALA A 99 -11.49 -30.95 6.11
C ALA A 99 -12.85 -30.39 5.66
N ALA A 100 -13.04 -29.09 5.69
CA ALA A 100 -14.26 -28.43 5.25
C ALA A 100 -13.94 -27.04 4.70
N ASN A 101 -14.81 -26.51 3.85
CA ASN A 101 -14.71 -25.15 3.31
C ASN A 101 -15.97 -24.36 3.70
N SER A 102 -15.91 -23.04 3.60
CA SER A 102 -17.04 -22.16 3.82
C SER A 102 -17.54 -21.57 2.49
N TRP A 103 -18.84 -21.37 2.36
CA TRP A 103 -19.42 -20.75 1.18
C TRP A 103 -18.93 -19.30 1.00
N GLN A 104 -18.69 -18.57 2.07
CA GLN A 104 -18.18 -17.19 2.04
C GLN A 104 -16.82 -17.09 1.35
N ARG A 105 -15.96 -18.10 1.57
CA ARG A 105 -14.65 -18.18 0.92
C ARG A 105 -14.81 -18.41 -0.58
N ILE A 106 -15.73 -19.29 -0.97
CA ILE A 106 -16.02 -19.58 -2.37
C ILE A 106 -16.56 -18.34 -3.06
N GLU A 107 -17.59 -17.72 -2.48
CA GLU A 107 -18.21 -16.52 -3.06
C GLU A 107 -17.23 -15.34 -3.18
N LEU A 108 -16.38 -15.09 -2.16
CA LEU A 108 -15.37 -14.05 -2.27
C LEU A 108 -14.35 -14.37 -3.38
N ALA A 109 -13.95 -15.63 -3.54
CA ALA A 109 -13.07 -16.03 -4.64
C ALA A 109 -13.72 -15.75 -6.01
N GLU A 110 -14.97 -16.11 -6.19
CA GLU A 110 -15.73 -15.84 -7.41
C GLU A 110 -15.81 -14.34 -7.70
N ARG A 111 -16.16 -13.53 -6.70
CA ARG A 111 -16.21 -12.05 -6.84
C ARG A 111 -14.87 -11.40 -7.13
N LEU A 112 -13.78 -11.92 -6.56
CA LEU A 112 -12.44 -11.44 -6.88
C LEU A 112 -12.07 -11.78 -8.33
N LEU A 113 -12.41 -12.97 -8.80
CA LEU A 113 -12.13 -13.37 -10.19
C LEU A 113 -12.93 -12.54 -11.20
N GLU A 114 -14.16 -12.10 -10.88
CA GLU A 114 -14.95 -11.23 -11.75
C GLU A 114 -14.27 -9.85 -12.00
N VAL A 115 -13.42 -9.39 -11.08
CA VAL A 115 -12.71 -8.11 -11.19
C VAL A 115 -11.23 -8.27 -11.57
N CYS A 116 -10.78 -9.47 -11.85
CA CYS A 116 -9.46 -9.81 -12.36
C CYS A 116 -9.47 -9.99 -13.89
N PRO A 117 -8.30 -9.95 -14.57
CA PRO A 117 -8.19 -10.34 -15.97
C PRO A 117 -8.64 -11.79 -16.18
N ARG A 118 -9.21 -12.11 -17.34
CA ARG A 118 -9.75 -13.44 -17.63
C ARG A 118 -8.74 -14.59 -17.49
N ARG A 119 -7.46 -14.30 -17.61
CA ARG A 119 -6.38 -15.29 -17.44
C ARG A 119 -6.14 -15.68 -15.98
N ILE A 120 -6.66 -14.89 -15.03
CA ILE A 120 -6.62 -15.18 -13.59
C ILE A 120 -7.85 -16.02 -13.24
N GLU A 121 -7.64 -17.25 -12.75
CA GLU A 121 -8.69 -18.27 -12.62
C GLU A 121 -8.75 -18.91 -11.23
N ARG A 122 -7.78 -18.64 -10.37
CA ARG A 122 -7.69 -19.24 -9.03
C ARG A 122 -7.32 -18.21 -7.98
N VAL A 123 -7.87 -18.39 -6.77
CA VAL A 123 -7.57 -17.55 -5.61
C VAL A 123 -7.09 -18.42 -4.45
N VAL A 124 -6.02 -18.03 -3.83
CA VAL A 124 -5.53 -18.60 -2.57
C VAL A 124 -5.64 -17.52 -1.50
N PHE A 125 -6.40 -17.80 -0.44
CA PHE A 125 -6.53 -16.85 0.67
C PHE A 125 -5.42 -17.03 1.71
N LEU A 126 -4.99 -15.94 2.29
CA LEU A 126 -4.00 -15.81 3.36
C LEU A 126 -4.56 -14.84 4.43
N THR A 127 -3.77 -14.58 5.48
CA THR A 127 -4.20 -13.68 6.56
C THR A 127 -3.59 -12.28 6.42
N THR A 128 -2.35 -12.20 5.96
CA THR A 128 -1.58 -10.95 5.83
C THR A 128 -1.00 -10.78 4.44
N GLY A 129 -0.72 -9.52 4.03
CA GLY A 129 -0.01 -9.24 2.78
C GLY A 129 1.34 -9.95 2.71
N THR A 130 2.10 -9.97 3.81
CA THR A 130 3.39 -10.67 3.88
C THR A 130 3.26 -12.17 3.56
N GLU A 131 2.24 -12.85 4.13
CA GLU A 131 1.99 -14.25 3.78
C GLU A 131 1.60 -14.42 2.31
N ALA A 132 0.84 -13.47 1.76
CA ALA A 132 0.44 -13.50 0.36
C ALA A 132 1.63 -13.28 -0.59
N ASP A 133 2.54 -12.36 -0.26
CA ASP A 133 3.79 -12.17 -1.00
C ASP A 133 4.65 -13.45 -0.99
N GLU A 134 4.84 -14.06 0.17
CA GLU A 134 5.58 -15.32 0.29
C GLU A 134 4.91 -16.48 -0.46
N ALA A 135 3.57 -16.54 -0.44
CA ALA A 135 2.80 -17.53 -1.19
C ALA A 135 2.99 -17.34 -2.71
N ALA A 136 2.93 -16.11 -3.21
CA ALA A 136 3.15 -15.79 -4.62
C ALA A 136 4.56 -16.18 -5.08
N LEU A 137 5.59 -15.84 -4.29
CA LEU A 137 6.98 -16.23 -4.55
C LEU A 137 7.15 -17.75 -4.60
N ARG A 138 6.54 -18.46 -3.66
CA ARG A 138 6.58 -19.93 -3.62
C ARG A 138 5.85 -20.55 -4.81
N ILE A 139 4.69 -20.03 -5.19
CA ILE A 139 3.93 -20.49 -6.36
C ILE A 139 4.76 -20.27 -7.64
N MET A 140 5.32 -19.10 -7.85
CA MET A 140 6.16 -18.82 -9.02
C MET A 140 7.35 -19.77 -9.15
N ARG A 141 8.11 -19.96 -8.06
CA ARG A 141 9.29 -20.84 -8.04
C ARG A 141 8.92 -22.30 -8.32
N ARG A 142 7.87 -22.80 -7.67
CA ARG A 142 7.44 -24.19 -7.88
C ARG A 142 6.88 -24.44 -9.28
N ALA A 143 6.06 -23.52 -9.79
CA ALA A 143 5.46 -23.65 -11.11
C ALA A 143 6.49 -23.58 -12.26
N SER A 144 7.52 -22.75 -12.10
CA SER A 144 8.58 -22.60 -13.11
C SER A 144 9.72 -23.62 -12.96
N GLY A 145 9.93 -24.16 -11.75
CA GLY A 145 11.12 -24.92 -11.41
C GLY A 145 12.39 -24.07 -11.30
N ARG A 146 12.27 -22.74 -11.30
CA ARG A 146 13.38 -21.78 -11.31
C ARG A 146 13.52 -21.08 -9.95
N PRO A 147 14.75 -20.87 -9.44
CA PRO A 147 14.96 -20.39 -8.07
C PRO A 147 14.94 -18.88 -7.88
N ILE A 148 15.20 -18.09 -8.93
CA ILE A 148 15.45 -16.65 -8.82
C ILE A 148 14.19 -15.83 -9.11
N VAL A 149 13.96 -14.76 -8.34
CA VAL A 149 12.94 -13.75 -8.61
C VAL A 149 13.61 -12.38 -8.74
N LEU A 150 13.25 -11.65 -9.79
CA LEU A 150 13.66 -10.27 -9.99
C LEU A 150 12.71 -9.35 -9.25
N THR A 151 13.25 -8.38 -8.52
CA THR A 151 12.51 -7.37 -7.76
C THR A 151 13.17 -5.99 -7.89
N PHE A 152 12.64 -4.95 -7.24
CA PHE A 152 13.12 -3.59 -7.43
C PHE A 152 13.46 -2.90 -6.11
N TYR A 153 14.44 -1.98 -6.15
CA TYR A 153 14.78 -1.18 -4.98
C TYR A 153 13.65 -0.25 -4.57
N GLY A 154 13.45 -0.13 -3.26
CA GLY A 154 12.44 0.74 -2.64
C GLY A 154 11.08 0.10 -2.43
N GLN A 155 10.89 -1.18 -2.78
CA GLN A 155 9.64 -1.92 -2.55
C GLN A 155 9.53 -2.47 -1.13
N TYR A 156 8.27 -2.71 -0.71
CA TYR A 156 7.93 -3.29 0.59
C TYR A 156 6.97 -4.47 0.42
N HIS A 157 7.41 -5.65 0.84
CA HIS A 157 6.65 -6.92 0.76
C HIS A 157 6.53 -7.61 2.13
N GLY A 158 6.54 -6.83 3.22
CA GLY A 158 6.38 -7.32 4.58
C GLY A 158 7.68 -7.41 5.38
N LEU A 159 7.55 -7.85 6.65
CA LEU A 159 8.63 -7.84 7.64
C LEU A 159 9.13 -9.24 8.04
N SER A 160 8.69 -10.30 7.36
CA SER A 160 9.27 -11.62 7.53
C SER A 160 10.68 -11.69 6.92
N TYR A 161 11.45 -12.75 7.19
CA TYR A 161 12.77 -12.95 6.57
C TYR A 161 12.71 -12.90 5.04
N THR A 162 11.68 -13.52 4.44
CA THR A 162 11.48 -13.49 2.98
C THR A 162 11.00 -12.11 2.51
N GLY A 163 10.04 -11.51 3.21
CA GLY A 163 9.53 -10.17 2.89
C GLY A 163 10.63 -9.11 2.90
N GLN A 164 11.54 -9.16 3.88
CA GLN A 164 12.72 -8.28 3.96
C GLN A 164 13.79 -8.63 2.91
N ALA A 165 13.90 -9.91 2.52
CA ALA A 165 14.82 -10.30 1.47
C ALA A 165 14.35 -9.82 0.09
N VAL A 166 13.07 -9.94 -0.25
CA VAL A 166 12.52 -9.48 -1.53
C VAL A 166 12.26 -7.98 -1.54
N GLY A 167 11.86 -7.39 -0.41
CA GLY A 167 11.72 -5.95 -0.21
C GLY A 167 13.06 -5.26 0.03
N THR A 168 13.18 -4.00 -0.38
CA THR A 168 14.42 -3.24 -0.25
C THR A 168 14.15 -1.79 0.18
N LEU A 169 13.15 -1.58 1.03
CA LEU A 169 12.69 -0.25 1.41
C LEU A 169 13.82 0.58 2.06
N HIS A 170 14.44 0.05 3.12
CA HIS A 170 15.55 0.69 3.84
C HIS A 170 16.58 -0.33 4.29
N SER A 171 17.87 0.02 4.18
CA SER A 171 18.98 -0.83 4.60
C SER A 171 18.96 -1.15 6.10
N GLU A 172 18.52 -0.20 6.93
CA GLU A 172 18.39 -0.36 8.38
C GLU A 172 17.41 -1.49 8.74
N MET A 173 16.24 -1.52 8.08
CA MET A 173 15.26 -2.60 8.30
C MET A 173 15.77 -3.97 7.85
N ARG A 174 16.67 -4.00 6.87
CA ARG A 174 17.26 -5.25 6.36
C ARG A 174 18.41 -5.75 7.24
N GLY A 175 19.06 -4.88 7.98
CA GLY A 175 20.19 -5.23 8.85
C GLY A 175 19.86 -6.34 9.86
N ASP A 176 18.65 -6.31 10.42
CA ASP A 176 18.22 -7.24 11.45
C ASP A 176 17.98 -8.68 10.96
N VAL A 177 17.81 -8.88 9.65
CA VAL A 177 17.49 -10.17 9.04
C VAL A 177 18.64 -10.76 8.21
N MET A 178 19.83 -10.21 8.30
CA MET A 178 21.02 -10.77 7.63
C MET A 178 21.53 -12.02 8.35
N PRO A 179 22.00 -13.07 7.62
CA PRO A 179 22.06 -13.16 6.16
C PRO A 179 20.69 -13.41 5.54
N PHE A 180 20.42 -12.78 4.40
CA PHE A 180 19.12 -12.88 3.73
C PHE A 180 18.83 -14.28 3.19
N VAL A 181 17.53 -14.60 3.10
CA VAL A 181 17.06 -15.68 2.24
C VAL A 181 17.48 -15.36 0.79
N SER A 182 18.21 -16.27 0.17
CA SER A 182 18.76 -16.09 -1.18
C SER A 182 17.72 -16.30 -2.29
N GLY A 183 18.08 -15.92 -3.51
CA GLY A 183 17.26 -16.14 -4.69
C GLY A 183 16.53 -14.90 -5.19
N TYR A 184 17.07 -13.71 -4.92
CA TYR A 184 16.55 -12.44 -5.41
C TYR A 184 17.65 -11.65 -6.11
N VAL A 185 17.30 -11.01 -7.22
CA VAL A 185 18.12 -10.02 -7.93
C VAL A 185 17.35 -8.72 -8.00
N TYR A 186 18.05 -7.58 -7.97
CA TYR A 186 17.42 -6.28 -7.75
C TYR A 186 17.75 -5.31 -8.87
N ALA A 187 16.72 -4.71 -9.45
CA ALA A 187 16.85 -3.61 -10.40
C ALA A 187 16.45 -2.27 -9.74
N PRO A 188 16.99 -1.14 -10.22
CA PRO A 188 16.45 0.17 -9.87
C PRO A 188 15.00 0.31 -10.33
N TYR A 189 14.09 0.77 -9.44
CA TYR A 189 12.75 1.17 -9.87
C TYR A 189 12.81 2.50 -10.62
N PRO A 190 12.02 2.71 -11.70
CA PRO A 190 12.10 3.92 -12.52
C PRO A 190 11.48 5.14 -11.82
N ASN A 191 12.19 5.69 -10.85
CA ASN A 191 11.82 6.92 -10.17
C ASN A 191 12.11 8.13 -11.07
N VAL A 192 11.09 8.69 -11.70
CA VAL A 192 11.22 9.80 -12.66
C VAL A 192 11.96 11.02 -12.06
N TYR A 193 11.74 11.29 -10.77
CA TYR A 193 12.37 12.45 -10.12
C TYR A 193 13.84 12.22 -9.71
N ARG A 194 14.22 10.97 -9.36
CA ARG A 194 15.53 10.68 -8.74
C ARG A 194 16.39 9.64 -9.45
N SER A 195 15.89 9.00 -10.52
CA SER A 195 16.66 7.95 -11.19
C SER A 195 17.96 8.51 -11.80
N PRO A 196 19.10 7.84 -11.58
CA PRO A 196 20.33 8.15 -12.28
C PRO A 196 20.40 7.48 -13.66
N LEU A 197 19.47 6.58 -13.99
CA LEU A 197 19.49 5.82 -15.24
C LEU A 197 19.11 6.68 -16.43
N VAL A 198 19.84 6.49 -17.53
CA VAL A 198 19.60 7.12 -18.83
C VAL A 198 19.46 6.01 -19.87
N SER A 199 18.40 6.05 -20.65
CA SER A 199 18.21 5.09 -21.74
C SER A 199 19.18 5.35 -22.87
N ARG A 200 19.87 4.31 -23.33
CA ARG A 200 20.77 4.37 -24.50
C ARG A 200 19.97 4.40 -25.83
N SER A 201 18.73 3.91 -25.83
CA SER A 201 17.87 3.93 -27.03
C SER A 201 17.07 5.24 -27.18
N GLY A 202 17.27 6.23 -26.27
CA GLY A 202 16.57 7.50 -26.29
C GLY A 202 15.17 7.48 -25.68
N GLY A 203 14.82 6.40 -24.95
CA GLY A 203 13.58 6.30 -24.16
C GLY A 203 13.69 7.00 -22.80
N GLY A 204 12.57 6.96 -22.04
CA GLY A 204 12.52 7.47 -20.67
C GLY A 204 13.19 6.53 -19.63
N VAL A 205 13.01 6.88 -18.35
CA VAL A 205 13.58 6.12 -17.23
C VAL A 205 13.02 4.69 -17.16
N GLY A 206 11.77 4.46 -17.60
CA GLY A 206 11.18 3.12 -17.67
C GLY A 206 11.98 2.23 -18.62
N ARG A 207 12.25 2.70 -19.84
CA ARG A 207 13.10 1.99 -20.81
C ARG A 207 14.51 1.77 -20.28
N ALA A 208 15.10 2.78 -19.64
CA ALA A 208 16.43 2.67 -19.04
C ALA A 208 16.50 1.55 -17.98
N THR A 209 15.43 1.35 -17.21
CA THR A 209 15.35 0.24 -16.24
C THR A 209 15.28 -1.11 -16.93
N ILE A 210 14.52 -1.26 -18.03
CA ILE A 210 14.48 -2.50 -18.81
C ILE A 210 15.88 -2.80 -19.40
N GLU A 211 16.53 -1.81 -19.99
CA GLU A 211 17.88 -1.93 -20.51
C GLU A 211 18.90 -2.33 -19.42
N TYR A 212 18.78 -1.78 -18.20
CA TYR A 212 19.61 -2.18 -17.07
C TYR A 212 19.41 -3.67 -16.71
N ILE A 213 18.17 -4.15 -16.73
CA ILE A 213 17.90 -5.59 -16.47
C ILE A 213 18.59 -6.45 -17.54
N GLU A 214 18.41 -6.11 -18.82
CA GLU A 214 18.98 -6.89 -19.93
C GLU A 214 20.52 -6.84 -19.97
N ASP A 215 21.11 -5.64 -19.86
CA ASP A 215 22.53 -5.41 -20.11
C ASP A 215 23.42 -5.64 -18.87
N VAL A 216 22.83 -5.53 -17.67
CA VAL A 216 23.60 -5.66 -16.42
C VAL A 216 23.22 -6.94 -15.68
N LEU A 217 21.93 -7.09 -15.32
CA LEU A 217 21.54 -8.25 -14.49
C LEU A 217 21.63 -9.56 -15.27
N LEU A 218 21.05 -9.62 -16.47
CA LEU A 218 21.05 -10.86 -17.26
C LEU A 218 22.40 -11.14 -17.91
N ALA A 219 23.20 -10.11 -18.17
CA ALA A 219 24.53 -10.30 -18.74
C ALA A 219 25.59 -10.71 -17.71
N HIS A 220 25.45 -10.31 -16.43
CA HIS A 220 26.52 -10.44 -15.45
C HIS A 220 26.16 -11.11 -14.13
N GLU A 221 24.87 -11.14 -13.73
CA GLU A 221 24.46 -11.60 -12.41
C GLU A 221 23.65 -12.90 -12.44
N VAL A 222 22.68 -13.02 -13.35
CA VAL A 222 21.78 -14.19 -13.37
C VAL A 222 21.41 -14.60 -14.79
N PRO A 223 21.63 -15.87 -15.17
CA PRO A 223 21.13 -16.41 -16.43
C PRO A 223 19.57 -16.37 -16.47
N PRO A 224 18.97 -15.92 -17.58
CA PRO A 224 17.51 -15.76 -17.66
C PRO A 224 16.72 -17.05 -17.45
N GLU A 225 17.29 -18.20 -17.75
CA GLU A 225 16.70 -19.52 -17.52
C GLU A 225 16.55 -19.90 -16.04
N LEU A 226 17.23 -19.21 -15.12
CA LEU A 226 17.10 -19.40 -13.68
C LEU A 226 16.05 -18.48 -13.04
N VAL A 227 15.53 -17.50 -13.78
CA VAL A 227 14.56 -16.55 -13.27
C VAL A 227 13.14 -17.09 -13.38
N ALA A 228 12.45 -17.25 -12.25
CA ALA A 228 11.06 -17.68 -12.16
C ALA A 228 10.07 -16.60 -12.64
N GLY A 229 10.38 -15.37 -12.30
CA GLY A 229 9.51 -14.25 -12.60
C GLY A 229 9.98 -12.93 -11.98
N VAL A 230 9.13 -11.93 -12.18
CA VAL A 230 9.29 -10.58 -11.65
C VAL A 230 8.23 -10.33 -10.60
N MET A 231 8.60 -9.75 -9.45
CA MET A 231 7.66 -9.24 -8.45
C MET A 231 7.79 -7.72 -8.36
N VAL A 232 6.67 -7.01 -8.55
CA VAL A 232 6.68 -5.55 -8.64
C VAL A 232 5.42 -4.92 -8.05
N GLU A 233 5.58 -3.85 -7.26
CA GLU A 233 4.50 -2.92 -6.96
C GLU A 233 4.25 -2.04 -8.20
N PRO A 234 3.02 -1.93 -8.72
CA PRO A 234 2.74 -1.11 -9.92
C PRO A 234 2.88 0.38 -9.64
N VAL A 235 2.68 0.79 -8.39
CA VAL A 235 3.06 2.06 -7.80
C VAL A 235 3.74 1.72 -6.48
N ILE A 236 5.00 2.07 -6.30
CA ILE A 236 5.68 1.81 -5.03
C ILE A 236 5.04 2.64 -3.91
N GLY A 237 4.63 1.96 -2.83
CA GLY A 237 3.99 2.59 -1.69
C GLY A 237 4.95 3.23 -0.71
N GLU A 238 5.51 2.39 0.13
CA GLU A 238 6.35 2.83 1.26
C GLU A 238 7.59 3.60 0.82
N GLY A 239 8.14 3.28 -0.34
CA GLY A 239 9.29 3.97 -0.93
C GLY A 239 9.00 5.37 -1.47
N GLY A 240 7.77 5.90 -1.33
CA GLY A 240 7.47 7.29 -1.64
C GLY A 240 6.34 7.55 -2.63
N ILE A 241 5.43 6.63 -2.81
CA ILE A 241 4.32 6.70 -3.78
C ILE A 241 4.87 6.98 -5.20
N LEU A 242 5.80 6.11 -5.63
CA LEU A 242 6.48 6.26 -6.91
C LEU A 242 5.62 5.71 -8.04
N VAL A 243 5.15 6.59 -8.91
CA VAL A 243 4.42 6.22 -10.13
C VAL A 243 5.44 6.01 -11.25
N PRO A 244 5.50 4.84 -11.87
CA PRO A 244 6.45 4.58 -12.94
C PRO A 244 6.00 5.26 -14.25
N PRO A 245 6.92 5.49 -15.21
CA PRO A 245 6.56 5.92 -16.56
C PRO A 245 5.71 4.86 -17.29
N ASP A 246 4.98 5.30 -18.30
CA ASP A 246 4.00 4.47 -19.03
C ASP A 246 4.63 3.29 -19.78
N ASP A 247 5.92 3.34 -20.10
CA ASP A 247 6.68 2.30 -20.82
C ASP A 247 7.25 1.20 -19.91
N PHE A 248 7.22 1.38 -18.59
CA PHE A 248 7.88 0.44 -17.65
C PHE A 248 7.16 -0.90 -17.50
N LEU A 249 5.89 -0.89 -17.05
CA LEU A 249 5.16 -2.15 -16.83
C LEU A 249 4.91 -2.92 -18.14
N PRO A 250 4.57 -2.28 -19.27
CA PRO A 250 4.55 -2.97 -20.56
C PRO A 250 5.90 -3.57 -20.94
N GLY A 251 7.00 -2.85 -20.73
CA GLY A 251 8.35 -3.38 -20.98
C GLY A 251 8.70 -4.59 -20.09
N LEU A 252 8.26 -4.60 -18.82
CA LEU A 252 8.40 -5.79 -17.96
C LEU A 252 7.57 -6.96 -18.48
N ARG A 253 6.35 -6.73 -18.98
CA ARG A 253 5.52 -7.78 -19.56
C ARG A 253 6.18 -8.39 -20.80
N GLU A 254 6.69 -7.55 -21.71
CA GLU A 254 7.44 -8.00 -22.88
C GLU A 254 8.67 -8.83 -22.51
N LEU A 255 9.41 -8.39 -21.47
CA LEU A 255 10.57 -9.11 -20.96
C LEU A 255 10.17 -10.48 -20.39
N CYS A 256 9.11 -10.53 -19.60
CA CYS A 256 8.57 -11.77 -19.05
C CYS A 256 8.12 -12.73 -20.15
N ASP A 257 7.42 -12.25 -21.18
CA ASP A 257 6.94 -13.06 -22.29
C ASP A 257 8.11 -13.65 -23.09
N ARG A 258 9.16 -12.86 -23.33
CA ARG A 258 10.36 -13.28 -24.08
C ARG A 258 11.12 -14.43 -23.39
N HIS A 259 11.19 -14.40 -22.06
CA HIS A 259 11.95 -15.37 -21.28
C HIS A 259 11.10 -16.47 -20.62
N GLY A 260 9.77 -16.41 -20.81
CA GLY A 260 8.83 -17.33 -20.17
C GLY A 260 8.83 -17.18 -18.64
N TRP A 261 8.91 -15.92 -18.15
CA TRP A 261 8.84 -15.55 -16.74
C TRP A 261 7.41 -15.22 -16.34
N TYR A 262 7.11 -15.34 -15.06
CA TYR A 262 5.84 -14.89 -14.51
C TYR A 262 5.94 -13.42 -14.09
N LEU A 263 4.91 -12.64 -14.39
CA LEU A 263 4.73 -11.28 -13.87
C LEU A 263 3.77 -11.32 -12.67
N CYS A 264 4.30 -11.10 -11.49
CA CYS A 264 3.56 -10.95 -10.25
C CYS A 264 3.46 -9.47 -9.89
N ILE A 265 2.23 -8.95 -9.79
CA ILE A 265 1.99 -7.56 -9.37
C ILE A 265 1.48 -7.56 -7.93
N ASP A 266 2.19 -6.82 -7.07
CA ASP A 266 1.76 -6.59 -5.68
C ASP A 266 0.81 -5.39 -5.62
N GLU A 267 -0.47 -5.69 -5.42
CA GLU A 267 -1.56 -4.74 -5.26
C GLU A 267 -2.04 -4.63 -3.80
N VAL A 268 -1.23 -5.08 -2.86
CA VAL A 268 -1.59 -5.06 -1.43
C VAL A 268 -1.99 -3.66 -0.97
N LEU A 269 -1.31 -2.62 -1.42
CA LEU A 269 -1.62 -1.24 -1.05
C LEU A 269 -2.32 -0.46 -2.18
N SER A 270 -1.96 -0.70 -3.42
CA SER A 270 -2.40 0.05 -4.60
C SER A 270 -3.80 -0.32 -5.08
N GLY A 271 -4.27 -1.52 -4.78
CA GLY A 271 -5.56 -2.05 -5.20
C GLY A 271 -6.78 -1.50 -4.46
N PHE A 272 -7.93 -2.05 -4.78
CA PHE A 272 -9.22 -1.75 -4.14
C PHE A 272 -9.58 -0.25 -4.19
N GLY A 273 -9.41 0.37 -5.35
CA GLY A 273 -9.82 1.75 -5.58
C GLY A 273 -8.83 2.82 -5.16
N ARG A 274 -7.74 2.47 -4.46
CA ARG A 274 -6.75 3.44 -3.95
C ARG A 274 -6.21 4.34 -5.05
N CYS A 275 -5.85 3.76 -6.20
CA CYS A 275 -5.32 4.47 -7.36
C CYS A 275 -6.38 4.95 -8.36
N GLY A 276 -7.68 4.90 -8.02
CA GLY A 276 -8.77 5.33 -8.91
C GLY A 276 -9.24 4.25 -9.90
N LYS A 277 -8.73 3.03 -9.79
CA LYS A 277 -9.18 1.83 -10.50
C LYS A 277 -9.25 0.67 -9.53
N MET A 278 -9.85 -0.47 -9.90
CA MET A 278 -9.87 -1.64 -9.04
C MET A 278 -8.45 -2.09 -8.71
N TRP A 279 -7.61 -2.18 -9.72
CA TRP A 279 -6.18 -2.50 -9.63
C TRP A 279 -5.35 -1.35 -10.21
N ALA A 280 -4.23 -1.01 -9.59
CA ALA A 280 -3.39 0.08 -10.07
C ALA A 280 -2.73 -0.24 -11.42
N TYR A 281 -2.38 -1.52 -11.68
CA TYR A 281 -1.81 -1.91 -12.97
C TYR A 281 -2.72 -1.62 -14.17
N GLU A 282 -4.04 -1.48 -13.98
CA GLU A 282 -5.00 -1.13 -15.04
C GLU A 282 -4.77 0.26 -15.65
N HIS A 283 -3.87 1.06 -15.08
CA HIS A 283 -3.43 2.32 -15.69
C HIS A 283 -2.48 2.10 -16.88
N TRP A 284 -1.96 0.89 -17.06
CA TRP A 284 -1.07 0.49 -18.13
C TRP A 284 -1.64 -0.71 -18.89
N PRO A 285 -1.34 -0.87 -20.20
CA PRO A 285 -1.79 -2.02 -20.99
C PRO A 285 -0.97 -3.28 -20.65
N VAL A 286 -1.19 -3.83 -19.46
CA VAL A 286 -0.47 -4.99 -18.94
C VAL A 286 -1.42 -5.95 -18.23
N GLU A 287 -1.21 -7.25 -18.42
CA GLU A 287 -1.92 -8.28 -17.67
C GLU A 287 -0.92 -9.12 -16.86
N PRO A 288 -1.06 -9.18 -15.52
CA PRO A 288 -0.22 -10.02 -14.67
C PRO A 288 -0.57 -11.52 -14.80
N ASP A 289 0.36 -12.36 -14.38
CA ASP A 289 0.16 -13.79 -14.17
C ASP A 289 -0.29 -14.11 -12.73
N LEU A 290 0.14 -13.27 -11.77
CA LEU A 290 -0.29 -13.30 -10.37
C LEU A 290 -0.55 -11.88 -9.87
N ILE A 291 -1.55 -11.75 -8.97
CA ILE A 291 -1.87 -10.50 -8.26
C ILE A 291 -1.85 -10.82 -6.77
N VAL A 292 -1.03 -10.08 -6.02
CA VAL A 292 -1.04 -10.14 -4.56
C VAL A 292 -2.00 -9.10 -4.02
N ILE A 293 -2.87 -9.51 -3.08
CA ILE A 293 -4.02 -8.75 -2.60
C ILE A 293 -3.96 -8.67 -1.08
N GLY A 294 -4.24 -7.50 -0.52
CA GLY A 294 -4.29 -7.31 0.94
C GLY A 294 -4.96 -6.00 1.33
N LYS A 295 -4.65 -5.52 2.54
CA LYS A 295 -5.10 -4.22 3.08
C LYS A 295 -6.55 -3.88 2.75
N GLY A 296 -6.81 -3.14 1.68
CA GLY A 296 -8.12 -2.62 1.28
C GLY A 296 -9.22 -3.68 1.05
N ILE A 297 -8.86 -4.94 0.88
CA ILE A 297 -9.81 -6.03 0.60
C ILE A 297 -10.93 -6.15 1.64
N SER A 298 -10.66 -5.91 2.93
CA SER A 298 -11.65 -6.07 4.02
C SER A 298 -12.22 -4.74 4.54
N GLY A 299 -11.91 -3.62 3.88
CA GLY A 299 -12.28 -2.31 4.41
C GLY A 299 -11.69 -1.99 5.78
N GLY A 300 -10.57 -2.67 6.13
CA GLY A 300 -9.82 -2.43 7.36
C GLY A 300 -10.36 -3.12 8.62
N LEU A 301 -11.43 -3.92 8.53
CA LEU A 301 -12.06 -4.51 9.72
C LEU A 301 -11.51 -5.89 10.09
N MET A 302 -11.10 -6.68 9.11
CA MET A 302 -10.66 -8.06 9.33
C MET A 302 -9.36 -8.35 8.58
N PRO A 303 -8.40 -9.05 9.20
CA PRO A 303 -7.19 -9.45 8.50
C PRO A 303 -7.51 -10.51 7.45
N ILE A 304 -7.23 -10.21 6.20
CA ILE A 304 -7.34 -11.11 5.05
C ILE A 304 -6.44 -10.63 3.92
N ALA A 305 -5.86 -11.56 3.21
CA ALA A 305 -5.09 -11.33 1.99
C ALA A 305 -5.33 -12.48 1.01
N ALA A 306 -4.89 -12.32 -0.22
CA ALA A 306 -5.01 -13.38 -1.22
C ALA A 306 -3.91 -13.28 -2.29
N VAL A 307 -3.70 -14.39 -2.98
CA VAL A 307 -3.03 -14.44 -4.28
C VAL A 307 -4.06 -14.87 -5.30
N ALA A 308 -4.31 -14.04 -6.30
CA ALA A 308 -5.08 -14.42 -7.48
C ALA A 308 -4.11 -14.76 -8.62
N ALA A 309 -4.26 -15.89 -9.27
CA ALA A 309 -3.28 -16.41 -10.23
C ALA A 309 -3.94 -17.19 -11.38
N ARG A 310 -3.19 -17.37 -12.45
CA ARG A 310 -3.57 -18.26 -13.56
C ARG A 310 -3.72 -19.71 -13.06
N GLY A 311 -4.73 -20.42 -13.59
CA GLY A 311 -5.03 -21.79 -13.22
C GLY A 311 -3.86 -22.74 -13.45
N ASP A 312 -3.25 -22.66 -14.64
CA ASP A 312 -2.10 -23.49 -15.03
C ASP A 312 -0.87 -23.31 -14.13
N ILE A 313 -0.68 -22.11 -13.56
CA ILE A 313 0.42 -21.82 -12.63
C ILE A 313 0.16 -22.49 -11.29
N THR A 314 -1.05 -22.36 -10.76
CA THR A 314 -1.43 -22.95 -9.46
C THR A 314 -1.42 -24.48 -9.50
N GLU A 315 -1.88 -25.08 -10.60
CA GLU A 315 -1.84 -26.52 -10.82
C GLU A 315 -0.40 -27.06 -10.89
N ARG A 316 0.48 -26.41 -11.65
CA ARG A 316 1.90 -26.80 -11.71
C ARG A 316 2.63 -26.59 -10.38
N ALA A 317 2.30 -25.53 -9.65
CA ALA A 317 2.91 -25.27 -8.35
C ALA A 317 2.56 -26.35 -7.33
N ASP A 318 1.34 -26.81 -7.31
CA ASP A 318 0.81 -27.76 -6.31
C ASP A 318 1.33 -27.45 -4.90
N ALA A 319 1.21 -26.18 -4.51
CA ALA A 319 1.83 -25.64 -3.30
C ALA A 319 0.80 -25.46 -2.18
N TYR A 320 1.03 -26.13 -1.06
CA TYR A 320 0.28 -25.84 0.16
C TYR A 320 0.85 -24.56 0.80
N VAL A 321 0.10 -23.46 0.72
CA VAL A 321 0.53 -22.12 1.18
C VAL A 321 -0.44 -21.47 2.17
N ALA A 322 -1.55 -22.14 2.49
CA ALA A 322 -2.56 -21.63 3.43
C ALA A 322 -2.09 -21.72 4.89
N SER A 323 -2.60 -20.81 5.73
CA SER A 323 -2.47 -20.85 7.18
C SER A 323 -3.83 -21.09 7.85
N THR A 324 -3.85 -21.35 9.19
CA THR A 324 -5.06 -21.71 9.94
C THR A 324 -6.22 -20.72 9.73
N TYR A 325 -5.93 -19.43 9.66
CA TYR A 325 -6.96 -18.40 9.53
C TYR A 325 -7.17 -17.91 8.09
N SER A 326 -6.54 -18.55 7.10
CA SER A 326 -6.67 -18.19 5.69
C SER A 326 -8.12 -18.24 5.21
N GLY A 327 -8.65 -17.11 4.74
CA GLY A 327 -10.03 -17.02 4.27
C GLY A 327 -11.06 -17.25 5.38
N HIS A 328 -10.83 -16.70 6.57
CA HIS A 328 -11.81 -16.76 7.68
C HIS A 328 -13.19 -16.25 7.21
N PRO A 329 -14.30 -16.95 7.49
CA PRO A 329 -15.63 -16.59 6.97
C PRO A 329 -16.04 -15.14 7.21
N ALA A 330 -15.86 -14.60 8.42
CA ALA A 330 -16.17 -13.22 8.72
C ALA A 330 -15.27 -12.23 7.94
N ALA A 331 -14.01 -12.58 7.70
CA ALA A 331 -13.12 -11.77 6.88
C ALA A 331 -13.53 -11.81 5.39
N CYS A 332 -14.00 -12.96 4.90
CA CYS A 332 -14.56 -13.07 3.55
C CYS A 332 -15.82 -12.21 3.39
N MET A 333 -16.71 -12.19 4.40
CA MET A 333 -17.89 -11.32 4.39
C MET A 333 -17.52 -9.83 4.38
N ALA A 334 -16.47 -9.44 5.11
CA ALA A 334 -15.93 -8.08 5.02
C ALA A 334 -15.46 -7.77 3.59
N GLY A 335 -14.74 -8.70 2.95
CA GLY A 335 -14.27 -8.54 1.57
C GLY A 335 -15.40 -8.43 0.56
N LEU A 336 -16.39 -9.31 0.63
CA LEU A 336 -17.59 -9.27 -0.23
C LEU A 336 -18.31 -7.92 -0.14
N LYS A 337 -18.52 -7.44 1.09
CA LYS A 337 -19.21 -6.17 1.30
C LYS A 337 -18.37 -4.97 0.83
N THR A 338 -17.05 -5.01 1.04
CA THR A 338 -16.13 -3.97 0.56
C THR A 338 -16.16 -3.85 -0.96
N LEU A 339 -16.06 -4.97 -1.69
CA LEU A 339 -16.18 -4.99 -3.15
C LEU A 339 -17.51 -4.40 -3.63
N GLN A 340 -18.61 -4.82 -3.00
CA GLN A 340 -19.94 -4.32 -3.32
C GLN A 340 -20.05 -2.80 -3.15
N ILE A 341 -19.51 -2.25 -2.06
CA ILE A 341 -19.52 -0.81 -1.78
C ILE A 341 -18.70 -0.05 -2.81
N LEU A 342 -17.48 -0.50 -3.09
CA LEU A 342 -16.58 0.14 -4.06
C LEU A 342 -17.23 0.29 -5.44
N GLN A 343 -17.92 -0.76 -5.91
CA GLN A 343 -18.60 -0.77 -7.20
C GLN A 343 -19.90 0.03 -7.19
N ARG A 344 -20.79 -0.21 -6.20
CA ARG A 344 -22.10 0.45 -6.09
C ARG A 344 -22.00 1.96 -5.98
N ASP A 345 -21.04 2.44 -5.19
CA ASP A 345 -20.92 3.87 -4.86
C ASP A 345 -19.95 4.59 -5.82
N ALA A 346 -19.54 3.95 -6.91
CA ALA A 346 -18.65 4.50 -7.96
C ALA A 346 -17.37 5.14 -7.37
N LEU A 347 -16.76 4.46 -6.38
CA LEU A 347 -15.64 5.02 -5.63
C LEU A 347 -14.36 5.15 -6.46
N PHE A 348 -14.22 4.39 -7.54
CA PHE A 348 -13.09 4.52 -8.47
C PHE A 348 -13.10 5.89 -9.17
N ASP A 349 -14.26 6.30 -9.69
CA ASP A 349 -14.42 7.61 -10.33
C ASP A 349 -14.27 8.75 -9.32
N HIS A 350 -14.76 8.54 -8.09
CA HIS A 350 -14.59 9.50 -7.01
C HIS A 350 -13.13 9.74 -6.69
N ALA A 351 -12.35 8.67 -6.51
CA ALA A 351 -10.92 8.75 -6.24
C ALA A 351 -10.15 9.40 -7.40
N THR A 352 -10.48 9.05 -8.64
CA THR A 352 -9.86 9.64 -9.83
C THR A 352 -10.09 11.13 -9.90
N ARG A 353 -11.34 11.58 -9.71
CA ARG A 353 -11.71 13.00 -9.76
C ARG A 353 -11.05 13.83 -8.67
N LEU A 354 -11.14 13.37 -7.40
CA LEU A 354 -10.54 14.09 -6.28
C LEU A 354 -9.02 14.09 -6.37
N GLY A 355 -8.42 12.96 -6.76
CA GLY A 355 -6.98 12.84 -6.93
C GLY A 355 -6.43 13.78 -8.00
N ALA A 356 -7.10 13.91 -9.14
CA ALA A 356 -6.71 14.85 -10.20
C ALA A 356 -6.74 16.31 -9.73
N LYS A 357 -7.81 16.71 -9.00
CA LYS A 357 -7.90 18.06 -8.39
C LYS A 357 -6.78 18.31 -7.38
N ALA A 358 -6.52 17.32 -6.52
CA ALA A 358 -5.46 17.42 -5.53
C ALA A 358 -4.07 17.55 -6.18
N LEU A 359 -3.76 16.77 -7.21
CA LEU A 359 -2.49 16.88 -7.94
C LEU A 359 -2.30 18.26 -8.58
N SER A 360 -3.37 18.85 -9.14
CA SER A 360 -3.32 20.23 -9.65
C SER A 360 -2.97 21.22 -8.54
N ARG A 361 -3.69 21.17 -7.41
CA ARG A 361 -3.45 22.05 -6.25
C ARG A 361 -2.05 21.85 -5.66
N LEU A 362 -1.60 20.60 -5.51
CA LEU A 362 -0.25 20.29 -5.04
C LEU A 362 0.81 20.80 -6.01
N GLY A 363 0.54 20.81 -7.32
CA GLY A 363 1.38 21.44 -8.34
C GLY A 363 1.51 22.96 -8.14
N GLU A 364 0.43 23.66 -7.80
CA GLU A 364 0.43 25.07 -7.45
C GLU A 364 1.23 25.32 -6.16
N MET A 365 1.05 24.48 -5.13
CA MET A 365 1.87 24.54 -3.92
C MET A 365 3.37 24.34 -4.23
N LYS A 366 3.72 23.38 -5.10
CA LYS A 366 5.11 23.18 -5.55
C LYS A 366 5.67 24.42 -6.23
N ALA A 367 4.89 25.13 -7.03
CA ALA A 367 5.32 26.39 -7.64
C ALA A 367 5.58 27.49 -6.58
N LYS A 368 4.75 27.52 -5.54
CA LYS A 368 4.77 28.55 -4.47
C LYS A 368 5.84 28.30 -3.41
N TYR A 369 6.05 27.03 -3.00
CA TYR A 369 6.94 26.69 -1.87
C TYR A 369 8.21 25.98 -2.36
N PRO A 370 9.41 26.62 -2.27
CA PRO A 370 10.68 26.03 -2.72
C PRO A 370 11.05 24.70 -2.03
N ALA A 371 10.61 24.48 -0.79
CA ALA A 371 10.84 23.25 -0.05
C ALA A 371 10.17 22.00 -0.69
N ILE A 372 9.16 22.19 -1.54
CA ILE A 372 8.54 21.09 -2.26
C ILE A 372 9.39 20.74 -3.47
N GLY A 373 10.03 19.57 -3.43
CA GLY A 373 10.83 19.04 -4.56
C GLY A 373 9.97 18.38 -5.61
N ASP A 374 9.00 17.54 -5.20
CA ASP A 374 8.13 16.82 -6.12
C ASP A 374 6.74 16.57 -5.54
N VAL A 375 5.75 16.46 -6.43
CA VAL A 375 4.38 16.03 -6.12
C VAL A 375 3.97 14.96 -7.12
N ARG A 376 3.40 13.86 -6.64
CA ARG A 376 3.06 12.70 -7.49
C ARG A 376 1.98 11.82 -6.87
N GLY A 377 1.46 10.89 -7.65
CA GLY A 377 0.50 9.88 -7.21
C GLY A 377 -0.53 9.54 -8.28
N LYS A 378 -1.46 8.66 -7.91
CA LYS A 378 -2.64 8.28 -8.70
C LYS A 378 -3.86 8.09 -7.79
N GLY A 379 -5.04 8.53 -8.26
CA GLY A 379 -6.26 8.49 -7.45
C GLY A 379 -6.08 9.23 -6.12
N LEU A 380 -6.54 8.65 -5.02
CA LEU A 380 -6.35 9.19 -3.67
C LEU A 380 -5.13 8.58 -2.96
N TRP A 381 -4.04 8.49 -3.68
CA TRP A 381 -2.74 8.07 -3.17
C TRP A 381 -1.65 8.98 -3.70
N LEU A 382 -1.32 10.01 -2.91
CA LEU A 382 -0.48 11.12 -3.34
C LEU A 382 0.67 11.35 -2.36
N ALA A 383 1.78 11.88 -2.86
CA ALA A 383 2.93 12.28 -2.06
C ALA A 383 3.34 13.73 -2.36
N VAL A 384 3.75 14.42 -1.30
CA VAL A 384 4.48 15.70 -1.38
C VAL A 384 5.87 15.47 -0.82
N GLU A 385 6.89 15.54 -1.66
CA GLU A 385 8.27 15.30 -1.31
C GLU A 385 9.00 16.60 -1.01
N PHE A 386 9.71 16.64 0.12
CA PHE A 386 10.45 17.83 0.56
C PHE A 386 11.94 17.69 0.34
N VAL A 387 12.56 18.79 -0.06
CA VAL A 387 13.99 18.91 -0.33
C VAL A 387 14.56 20.17 0.28
N LYS A 388 15.82 20.11 0.71
CA LYS A 388 16.55 21.29 1.16
C LYS A 388 16.88 22.23 -0.01
N ASP A 389 17.15 21.65 -1.17
CA ASP A 389 17.45 22.36 -2.41
C ASP A 389 16.97 21.56 -3.62
N ARG A 390 16.31 22.23 -4.57
CA ARG A 390 15.72 21.58 -5.75
C ARG A 390 16.75 21.12 -6.79
N ALA A 391 17.92 21.76 -6.84
CA ALA A 391 18.96 21.40 -7.80
C ALA A 391 19.68 20.12 -7.36
N THR A 392 20.04 20.03 -6.09
CA THR A 392 20.67 18.85 -5.51
C THR A 392 19.69 17.73 -5.18
N LYS A 393 18.41 18.07 -5.00
CA LYS A 393 17.34 17.18 -4.53
C LYS A 393 17.65 16.53 -3.17
N GLU A 394 18.45 17.21 -2.32
CA GLU A 394 18.76 16.71 -0.99
C GLU A 394 17.48 16.57 -0.17
N LYS A 395 17.24 15.39 0.41
CA LYS A 395 16.04 15.09 1.18
C LYS A 395 15.96 15.90 2.46
N ASP A 396 14.77 16.45 2.76
CA ASP A 396 14.54 17.21 4.00
C ASP A 396 13.60 16.46 4.95
N HIS A 397 14.15 15.58 5.74
CA HIS A 397 13.42 14.79 6.74
C HIS A 397 12.88 15.68 7.87
N ALA A 398 13.63 16.71 8.26
CA ALA A 398 13.24 17.61 9.35
C ALA A 398 12.03 18.45 8.95
N PHE A 399 12.01 18.97 7.73
CA PHE A 399 10.88 19.72 7.20
C PHE A 399 9.63 18.85 7.08
N ALA A 400 9.77 17.61 6.57
CA ALA A 400 8.66 16.65 6.49
C ALA A 400 8.06 16.33 7.88
N ALA A 401 8.91 16.13 8.88
CA ALA A 401 8.48 15.88 10.26
C ALA A 401 7.75 17.10 10.85
N GLU A 402 8.24 18.29 10.61
CA GLU A 402 7.61 19.54 11.07
C GLU A 402 6.25 19.78 10.42
N VAL A 403 6.13 19.60 9.10
CA VAL A 403 4.84 19.68 8.38
C VAL A 403 3.85 18.67 8.97
N ASN A 404 4.27 17.44 9.21
CA ASN A 404 3.41 16.42 9.79
C ASN A 404 2.93 16.78 11.21
N ARG A 405 3.85 17.29 12.06
CA ARG A 405 3.50 17.78 13.41
C ARG A 405 2.47 18.89 13.35
N LEU A 406 2.67 19.88 12.48
CA LEU A 406 1.75 21.01 12.30
C LEU A 406 0.38 20.55 11.77
N CYS A 407 0.34 19.62 10.82
CA CYS A 407 -0.91 19.01 10.34
C CYS A 407 -1.68 18.38 11.49
N LEU A 408 -1.03 17.57 12.31
CA LEU A 408 -1.67 16.91 13.45
C LEU A 408 -2.20 17.90 14.48
N GLU A 409 -1.41 18.92 14.84
CA GLU A 409 -1.82 19.97 15.78
C GLU A 409 -3.00 20.81 15.27
N ASN A 410 -3.26 20.79 13.96
CA ASN A 410 -4.41 21.45 13.33
C ASN A 410 -5.52 20.47 12.90
N GLY A 411 -5.46 19.22 13.36
CA GLY A 411 -6.52 18.23 13.20
C GLY A 411 -6.51 17.47 11.87
N LEU A 412 -5.37 17.37 11.20
CA LEU A 412 -5.15 16.48 10.06
C LEU A 412 -4.17 15.37 10.43
N TYR A 413 -4.62 14.12 10.39
CA TYR A 413 -3.76 12.97 10.59
C TYR A 413 -3.18 12.48 9.26
N LEU A 414 -1.86 12.50 9.15
CA LEU A 414 -1.08 11.91 8.06
C LEU A 414 -0.31 10.70 8.58
N VAL A 415 -0.17 9.68 7.75
CA VAL A 415 0.77 8.59 8.05
C VAL A 415 2.19 9.13 7.95
N HIS A 416 2.95 8.97 9.02
CA HIS A 416 4.34 9.40 9.07
C HIS A 416 5.21 8.30 9.69
N ASP A 417 6.32 8.04 9.06
CA ASP A 417 7.44 7.35 9.66
C ASP A 417 8.62 8.33 9.81
N SER A 418 9.47 8.09 10.79
CA SER A 418 10.57 9.00 11.17
C SER A 418 11.68 9.13 10.12
N ILE A 419 11.65 8.30 9.10
CA ILE A 419 12.64 8.24 8.02
C ILE A 419 12.12 8.84 6.71
N SER A 420 10.84 9.22 6.66
CA SER A 420 10.24 9.84 5.48
C SER A 420 10.65 11.30 5.31
N TRP A 421 11.00 11.66 4.08
CA TRP A 421 11.21 13.04 3.61
C TRP A 421 10.03 13.56 2.79
N PHE A 422 8.90 12.88 2.87
CA PHE A 422 7.66 13.20 2.18
C PHE A 422 6.47 12.95 3.09
N VAL A 423 5.36 13.59 2.80
CA VAL A 423 4.06 13.29 3.43
C VAL A 423 3.18 12.52 2.48
N ARG A 424 2.40 11.59 3.04
CA ARG A 424 1.45 10.73 2.32
C ARG A 424 0.05 11.26 2.47
N ILE A 425 -0.67 11.38 1.36
CA ILE A 425 -2.10 11.71 1.31
C ILE A 425 -2.81 10.47 0.82
N GLN A 426 -3.38 9.69 1.74
CA GLN A 426 -4.05 8.43 1.45
C GLN A 426 -5.33 8.25 2.28
N PRO A 427 -6.31 9.20 2.16
CA PRO A 427 -7.55 9.12 2.91
C PRO A 427 -8.37 7.88 2.52
N PRO A 428 -9.43 7.52 3.26
CA PRO A 428 -10.46 6.62 2.75
C PRO A 428 -10.92 7.05 1.35
N VAL A 429 -11.14 6.08 0.45
CA VAL A 429 -11.50 6.36 -0.95
C VAL A 429 -12.86 7.06 -1.06
N ASN A 430 -13.73 6.83 -0.08
CA ASN A 430 -15.04 7.47 0.02
C ASN A 430 -15.05 8.77 0.83
N ILE A 431 -13.89 9.41 1.05
CA ILE A 431 -13.82 10.67 1.79
C ILE A 431 -14.71 11.72 1.14
N PRO A 432 -15.56 12.45 1.90
CA PRO A 432 -16.31 13.59 1.37
C PRO A 432 -15.39 14.67 0.81
N ALA A 433 -15.72 15.20 -0.38
CA ALA A 433 -14.90 16.21 -1.05
C ALA A 433 -14.60 17.43 -0.16
N SER A 434 -15.57 17.87 0.65
CA SER A 434 -15.39 19.00 1.58
C SER A 434 -14.37 18.73 2.67
N LEU A 435 -14.34 17.52 3.24
CA LEU A 435 -13.33 17.12 4.22
C LEU A 435 -11.96 16.96 3.58
N PHE A 436 -11.93 16.48 2.34
CA PHE A 436 -10.67 16.35 1.60
C PHE A 436 -10.04 17.71 1.30
N GLU A 437 -10.82 18.67 0.82
CA GLU A 437 -10.36 20.04 0.59
C GLU A 437 -9.90 20.71 1.90
N GLN A 438 -10.66 20.55 2.98
CA GLN A 438 -10.26 21.07 4.30
C GLN A 438 -8.92 20.46 4.78
N GLY A 439 -8.70 19.16 4.55
CA GLY A 439 -7.42 18.52 4.85
C GLY A 439 -6.27 19.10 4.01
N LEU A 440 -6.51 19.41 2.74
CA LEU A 440 -5.51 20.06 1.87
C LEU A 440 -5.24 21.50 2.30
N ASP A 441 -6.25 22.24 2.82
CA ASP A 441 -6.05 23.58 3.40
C ASP A 441 -5.11 23.52 4.61
N ILE A 442 -5.34 22.59 5.52
CA ILE A 442 -4.47 22.38 6.70
C ILE A 442 -3.05 22.02 6.28
N LEU A 443 -2.90 21.14 5.26
CA LEU A 443 -1.58 20.77 4.74
C LEU A 443 -0.85 21.98 4.15
N GLU A 444 -1.53 22.81 3.36
CA GLU A 444 -0.93 24.01 2.77
C GLU A 444 -0.50 25.02 3.86
N ASP A 445 -1.35 25.26 4.87
CA ASP A 445 -1.02 26.11 6.00
C ASP A 445 0.18 25.58 6.79
N ALA A 446 0.24 24.25 7.02
CA ALA A 446 1.39 23.63 7.68
C ALA A 446 2.70 23.84 6.90
N ILE A 447 2.66 23.68 5.57
CA ILE A 447 3.81 23.93 4.69
C ILE A 447 4.21 25.42 4.73
N ARG A 448 3.24 26.33 4.70
CA ARG A 448 3.47 27.77 4.78
C ARG A 448 4.19 28.15 6.10
N VAL A 449 3.65 27.68 7.22
CA VAL A 449 4.23 27.96 8.56
C VAL A 449 5.63 27.35 8.69
N ALA A 450 5.82 26.11 8.25
CA ALA A 450 7.15 25.47 8.26
C ALA A 450 8.16 26.20 7.37
N SER A 451 7.69 26.91 6.33
CA SER A 451 8.54 27.73 5.45
C SER A 451 8.86 29.12 6.00
N GLY A 452 8.41 29.46 7.22
CA GLY A 452 8.67 30.76 7.88
C GLY A 452 7.69 31.87 7.50
N GLY A 453 6.50 31.52 7.01
CA GLY A 453 5.46 32.45 6.56
C GLY A 453 4.27 32.58 7.49
#